data_20a65892eb731546c9ffa1c962a4c4fd
#
_entry.id   20a65892eb731546c9ffa1c962a4c4fd
#
_cell.length_a   1.000
_cell.length_b   1.000
_cell.length_c   1.000
_cell.angle_alpha   90.00
_cell.angle_beta   90.00
_cell.angle_gamma   90.00
#
_symmetry.space_group_name_H-M   'P 1'
#
loop_
_entity.id
_entity.type
_entity.pdbx_description
1 polymer ?
#
loop_
_entity_poly.entity_id
_entity_poly.type
_entity_poly.pdbx_seq_one_letter_code
_entity_poly.pdbx_strand_id
1 'polypeptide(L)'
;MPAAPDVARQVADLTEGRGADAVLEAVGTDASLLTALNVVRPRGTVCAVGAHASDAMPMPTRLAFAKEVTLRFAVGDPVGDFEPLMNLVRGGRVDPTYLISHRMPLSEAAEGFRLFDAGEASKVVLIP
;
A
#
# COMPACT_ATOMS: atom_id res chain seq x y z
N MET A 1 4.69 17.88 7.17
CA MET A 1 5.41 16.62 6.96
C MET A 1 6.75 16.95 6.31
N PRO A 2 7.88 16.41 6.74
CA PRO A 2 9.12 16.56 5.99
C PRO A 2 8.88 16.05 4.57
N ALA A 3 9.48 16.71 3.57
CA ALA A 3 9.44 16.25 2.19
C ALA A 3 9.84 14.77 2.16
N ALA A 4 9.01 13.93 1.57
CA ALA A 4 9.35 12.53 1.42
C ALA A 4 10.74 12.47 0.76
N PRO A 5 11.67 11.65 1.28
CA PRO A 5 12.95 11.47 0.64
C PRO A 5 12.69 11.09 -0.82
N ASP A 6 13.55 11.53 -1.72
CA ASP A 6 13.41 11.28 -3.16
C ASP A 6 13.34 9.77 -3.43
N VAL A 7 12.12 9.22 -3.32
CA VAL A 7 11.84 7.78 -3.47
C VAL A 7 12.31 7.29 -4.84
N ALA A 8 12.19 8.15 -5.86
CA ALA A 8 12.61 7.78 -7.20
C ALA A 8 14.13 7.57 -7.27
N ARG A 9 14.89 8.43 -6.59
CA ARG A 9 16.35 8.28 -6.48
C ARG A 9 16.72 7.02 -5.70
N GLN A 10 16.08 6.79 -4.55
CA GLN A 10 16.38 5.60 -3.75
C GLN A 10 16.10 4.30 -4.52
N VAL A 11 14.97 4.22 -5.24
CA VAL A 11 14.67 3.06 -6.08
C VAL A 11 15.68 2.93 -7.22
N ALA A 12 16.08 4.03 -7.84
CA ALA A 12 17.11 4.01 -8.88
C ALA A 12 18.46 3.49 -8.33
N ASP A 13 18.88 3.97 -7.16
CA ASP A 13 20.13 3.53 -6.53
C ASP A 13 20.09 2.02 -6.20
N LEU A 14 18.94 1.51 -5.71
CA LEU A 14 18.77 0.09 -5.39
C LEU A 14 18.64 -0.83 -6.62
N THR A 15 18.35 -0.26 -7.78
CA THR A 15 18.07 -1.02 -9.01
C THR A 15 19.02 -0.68 -10.15
N GLU A 16 20.17 -0.05 -9.85
CA GLU A 16 21.17 0.38 -10.84
C GLU A 16 20.55 1.26 -11.97
N GLY A 17 19.59 2.11 -11.60
CA GLY A 17 18.87 2.99 -12.51
C GLY A 17 17.72 2.34 -13.29
N ARG A 18 17.52 1.04 -13.17
CA ARG A 18 16.52 0.28 -13.95
C ARG A 18 15.08 0.58 -13.53
N GLY A 19 14.84 0.85 -12.25
CA GLY A 19 13.53 0.95 -11.64
C GLY A 19 12.98 -0.40 -11.17
N ALA A 20 11.88 -0.36 -10.40
CA ALA A 20 11.25 -1.53 -9.82
C ALA A 20 10.49 -2.37 -10.86
N ASP A 21 10.57 -3.70 -10.79
CA ASP A 21 9.83 -4.61 -11.68
C ASP A 21 8.32 -4.51 -11.46
N ALA A 22 7.92 -4.40 -10.18
CA ALA A 22 6.54 -4.24 -9.77
C ALA A 22 6.47 -3.24 -8.60
N VAL A 23 5.41 -2.45 -8.58
CA VAL A 23 5.13 -1.48 -7.52
C VAL A 23 3.74 -1.73 -6.98
N LEU A 24 3.62 -1.88 -5.65
CA LEU A 24 2.35 -1.90 -4.96
C LEU A 24 2.08 -0.50 -4.39
N GLU A 25 1.07 0.16 -4.89
CA GLU A 25 0.59 1.44 -4.38
C GLU A 25 -0.54 1.17 -3.38
N ALA A 26 -0.32 1.51 -2.10
CA ALA A 26 -1.22 1.16 -1.00
C ALA A 26 -1.72 2.39 -0.21
N VAL A 27 -1.49 3.60 -0.72
CA VAL A 27 -1.92 4.85 -0.07
C VAL A 27 -3.25 5.34 -0.61
N GLY A 28 -3.47 5.22 -1.92
CA GLY A 28 -4.72 5.60 -2.58
C GLY A 28 -4.82 7.10 -2.90
N THR A 29 -3.70 7.76 -3.20
CA THR A 29 -3.68 9.16 -3.63
C THR A 29 -3.12 9.33 -5.02
N ASP A 30 -3.49 10.41 -5.70
CA ASP A 30 -2.93 10.76 -7.02
C ASP A 30 -1.40 10.91 -6.95
N ALA A 31 -0.89 11.49 -5.85
CA ALA A 31 0.54 11.69 -5.65
C ALA A 31 1.30 10.36 -5.47
N SER A 32 0.76 9.41 -4.72
CA SER A 32 1.38 8.09 -4.54
C SER A 32 1.33 7.27 -5.82
N LEU A 33 0.23 7.33 -6.58
CA LEU A 33 0.13 6.66 -7.86
C LEU A 33 1.11 7.26 -8.89
N LEU A 34 1.26 8.58 -8.90
CA LEU A 34 2.27 9.23 -9.74
C LEU A 34 3.69 8.80 -9.36
N THR A 35 3.97 8.70 -8.06
CA THR A 35 5.25 8.18 -7.56
C THR A 35 5.48 6.74 -8.04
N ALA A 36 4.48 5.87 -7.93
CA ALA A 36 4.55 4.49 -8.42
C ALA A 36 4.88 4.41 -9.92
N LEU A 37 4.24 5.24 -10.76
CA LEU A 37 4.51 5.33 -12.18
C LEU A 37 5.92 5.85 -12.49
N ASN A 38 6.46 6.72 -11.65
CA ASN A 38 7.83 7.22 -11.82
C ASN A 38 8.89 6.16 -11.48
N VAL A 39 8.68 5.36 -10.43
CA VAL A 39 9.68 4.41 -9.94
C VAL A 39 9.64 3.04 -10.62
N VAL A 40 8.52 2.69 -11.27
CA VAL A 40 8.43 1.44 -12.03
C VAL A 40 9.34 1.49 -13.27
N ARG A 41 10.01 0.37 -13.57
CA ARG A 41 10.81 0.27 -14.80
C ARG A 41 9.94 0.26 -16.06
N PRO A 42 10.54 0.49 -17.24
CA PRO A 42 9.88 0.18 -18.50
C PRO A 42 9.37 -1.28 -18.54
N ARG A 43 8.17 -1.48 -19.04
CA ARG A 43 7.43 -2.76 -19.08
C ARG A 43 7.20 -3.39 -17.71
N GLY A 44 7.23 -2.55 -16.65
CA GLY A 44 6.89 -2.98 -15.29
C GLY A 44 5.40 -2.88 -15.03
N THR A 45 5.01 -3.34 -13.84
CA THR A 45 3.61 -3.36 -13.40
C THR A 45 3.43 -2.48 -12.17
N VAL A 46 2.42 -1.63 -12.19
CA VAL A 46 1.91 -0.93 -11.00
C VAL A 46 0.57 -1.54 -10.64
N CYS A 47 0.43 -1.98 -9.39
CA CYS A 47 -0.83 -2.44 -8.83
C CYS A 47 -1.27 -1.48 -7.72
N ALA A 48 -2.32 -0.72 -7.95
CA ALA A 48 -2.92 0.16 -6.96
C ALA A 48 -3.93 -0.64 -6.13
N VAL A 49 -3.60 -0.85 -4.86
CA VAL A 49 -4.45 -1.51 -3.85
C VAL A 49 -4.97 -0.51 -2.81
N GLY A 50 -4.42 0.71 -2.79
CA GLY A 50 -4.92 1.81 -1.98
C GLY A 50 -6.31 2.24 -2.44
N ALA A 51 -7.17 2.64 -1.49
CA ALA A 51 -8.51 3.12 -1.81
C ALA A 51 -8.45 4.55 -2.36
N HIS A 52 -8.63 4.69 -3.66
CA HIS A 52 -8.69 5.99 -4.31
C HIS A 52 -10.07 6.62 -4.12
N ALA A 53 -10.09 7.86 -3.66
CA ALA A 53 -11.32 8.63 -3.41
C ALA A 53 -11.58 9.71 -4.46
N SER A 54 -10.63 9.97 -5.37
CA SER A 54 -10.81 10.96 -6.45
C SER A 54 -11.51 10.32 -7.66
N ASP A 55 -12.50 11.03 -8.21
CA ASP A 55 -13.24 10.59 -9.41
C ASP A 55 -12.38 10.65 -10.68
N ALA A 56 -11.34 11.48 -10.69
CA ALA A 56 -10.44 11.63 -11.82
C ALA A 56 -9.04 12.04 -11.35
N MET A 57 -8.05 11.48 -12.01
CA MET A 57 -6.65 11.84 -11.81
C MET A 57 -6.02 12.21 -13.15
N PRO A 58 -5.20 13.29 -13.22
CA PRO A 58 -4.43 13.62 -14.42
C PRO A 58 -3.41 12.50 -14.72
N MET A 59 -3.76 11.60 -15.63
CA MET A 59 -2.86 10.50 -16.00
C MET A 59 -1.65 11.02 -16.79
N PRO A 60 -0.41 10.74 -16.35
CA PRO A 60 0.79 11.13 -17.10
C PRO A 60 0.98 10.19 -18.33
N THR A 61 0.12 10.33 -19.31
CA THR A 61 0.01 9.42 -20.45
C THR A 61 1.32 9.31 -21.24
N ARG A 62 2.06 10.41 -21.40
CA ARG A 62 3.38 10.38 -22.03
C ARG A 62 4.37 9.46 -21.31
N LEU A 63 4.40 9.52 -19.97
CA LEU A 63 5.26 8.68 -19.15
C LEU A 63 4.84 7.21 -19.25
N ALA A 64 3.55 6.95 -19.07
CA ALA A 64 2.99 5.59 -19.13
C ALA A 64 3.21 4.95 -20.50
N PHE A 65 3.01 5.70 -21.59
CA PHE A 65 3.27 5.25 -22.95
C PHE A 65 4.77 4.96 -23.18
N ALA A 66 5.65 5.88 -22.79
CA ALA A 66 7.10 5.72 -23.01
C ALA A 66 7.69 4.53 -22.21
N LYS A 67 7.09 4.20 -21.06
CA LYS A 67 7.49 3.05 -20.26
C LYS A 67 6.74 1.75 -20.59
N GLU A 68 5.72 1.78 -21.44
CA GLU A 68 4.87 0.61 -21.70
C GLU A 68 4.34 -0.03 -20.40
N VAL A 69 3.86 0.80 -19.44
CA VAL A 69 3.49 0.36 -18.09
C VAL A 69 2.18 -0.44 -18.11
N THR A 70 2.14 -1.52 -17.35
CA THR A 70 0.88 -2.16 -16.96
C THR A 70 0.38 -1.53 -15.66
N LEU A 71 -0.82 -0.92 -15.70
CA LEU A 71 -1.49 -0.40 -14.52
C LEU A 71 -2.72 -1.25 -14.21
N ARG A 72 -2.81 -1.72 -12.97
CA ARG A 72 -3.92 -2.50 -12.47
C ARG A 72 -4.42 -1.92 -11.15
N PHE A 73 -5.73 -1.83 -11.00
CA PHE A 73 -6.38 -1.57 -9.73
C PHE A 73 -6.88 -2.89 -9.15
N ALA A 74 -6.78 -3.04 -7.84
CA ALA A 74 -7.24 -4.21 -7.12
C ALA A 74 -8.01 -3.78 -5.88
N VAL A 75 -9.22 -4.27 -5.76
CA VAL A 75 -10.02 -4.22 -4.52
C VAL A 75 -10.04 -5.62 -3.97
N GLY A 76 -9.68 -5.81 -2.71
CA GLY A 76 -9.75 -7.12 -2.08
C GLY A 76 -11.19 -7.62 -2.02
N ASP A 77 -11.38 -8.92 -2.13
CA ASP A 77 -12.66 -9.59 -1.85
C ASP A 77 -12.57 -10.28 -0.47
N PRO A 78 -12.96 -9.59 0.63
CA PRO A 78 -12.82 -10.15 1.98
C PRO A 78 -13.60 -11.45 2.19
N VAL A 79 -14.63 -11.69 1.40
CA VAL A 79 -15.44 -12.92 1.50
C VAL A 79 -14.81 -14.04 0.67
N GLY A 80 -14.50 -13.78 -0.59
CA GLY A 80 -13.92 -14.79 -1.49
C GLY A 80 -12.49 -15.18 -1.11
N ASP A 81 -11.71 -14.22 -0.61
CA ASP A 81 -10.31 -14.45 -0.24
C ASP A 81 -10.14 -14.98 1.21
N PHE A 82 -11.22 -15.02 2.02
CA PHE A 82 -11.12 -15.35 3.45
C PHE A 82 -10.48 -16.72 3.70
N GLU A 83 -11.04 -17.78 3.13
CA GLU A 83 -10.51 -19.15 3.36
C GLU A 83 -9.11 -19.35 2.77
N PRO A 84 -8.79 -18.91 1.56
CA PRO A 84 -7.41 -18.95 1.06
C PRO A 84 -6.41 -18.25 1.98
N LEU A 85 -6.74 -17.05 2.47
CA LEU A 85 -5.88 -16.29 3.38
C LEU A 85 -5.75 -16.98 4.75
N MET A 86 -6.85 -17.48 5.32
CA MET A 86 -6.82 -18.22 6.58
C MET A 86 -6.01 -19.50 6.50
N ASN A 87 -5.99 -20.17 5.35
CA ASN A 87 -5.16 -21.35 5.15
C ASN A 87 -3.66 -21.00 5.15
N LEU A 88 -3.27 -19.82 4.64
CA LEU A 88 -1.89 -19.33 4.74
C LEU A 88 -1.49 -19.05 6.20
N VAL A 89 -2.39 -18.44 6.98
CA VAL A 89 -2.16 -18.16 8.39
C VAL A 89 -2.08 -19.46 9.21
N ARG A 90 -3.06 -20.36 9.06
CA ARG A 90 -3.10 -21.67 9.76
C ARG A 90 -1.89 -22.53 9.40
N GLY A 91 -1.41 -22.45 8.17
CA GLY A 91 -0.21 -23.14 7.69
C GLY A 91 1.12 -22.49 8.10
N GLY A 92 1.08 -21.39 8.86
CA GLY A 92 2.28 -20.68 9.32
C GLY A 92 3.07 -19.98 8.20
N ARG A 93 2.48 -19.83 7.00
CA ARG A 93 3.12 -19.15 5.86
C ARG A 93 3.05 -17.63 5.95
N VAL A 94 2.06 -17.12 6.66
CA VAL A 94 1.84 -15.70 6.93
C VAL A 94 1.45 -15.54 8.39
N ASP A 95 2.14 -14.68 9.11
CA ASP A 95 1.78 -14.28 10.46
C ASP A 95 1.47 -12.78 10.47
N PRO A 96 0.19 -12.35 10.47
CA PRO A 96 -0.18 -10.94 10.48
C PRO A 96 -0.08 -10.30 11.88
N THR A 97 0.23 -11.08 12.92
CA THR A 97 0.17 -10.59 14.31
C THR A 97 1.22 -9.53 14.63
N TYR A 98 2.31 -9.48 13.85
CA TYR A 98 3.34 -8.44 13.99
C TYR A 98 2.82 -7.03 13.67
N LEU A 99 1.70 -6.91 12.96
CA LEU A 99 1.07 -5.62 12.67
C LEU A 99 0.32 -5.06 13.87
N ILE A 100 -0.05 -5.90 14.86
CA ILE A 100 -0.84 -5.51 16.02
C ILE A 100 0.07 -4.77 16.99
N SER A 101 -0.07 -3.45 17.02
CA SER A 101 0.69 -2.59 17.94
C SER A 101 0.05 -2.51 19.32
N HIS A 102 -1.30 -2.57 19.41
CA HIS A 102 -2.05 -2.41 20.65
C HIS A 102 -3.17 -3.42 20.76
N ARG A 103 -3.37 -3.94 21.98
CA ARG A 103 -4.53 -4.74 22.38
C ARG A 103 -5.13 -4.07 23.60
N MET A 104 -6.40 -3.73 23.56
CA MET A 104 -7.06 -3.01 24.64
C MET A 104 -8.53 -3.43 24.77
N PRO A 105 -9.16 -3.22 25.94
CA PRO A 105 -10.58 -3.48 26.11
C PRO A 105 -11.44 -2.65 25.15
N LEU A 106 -12.60 -3.17 24.78
CA LEU A 106 -13.56 -2.42 23.95
C LEU A 106 -13.97 -1.08 24.59
N SER A 107 -13.98 -1.01 25.93
CA SER A 107 -14.26 0.23 26.67
C SER A 107 -13.26 1.36 26.41
N GLU A 108 -12.06 1.02 25.91
CA GLU A 108 -11.00 1.98 25.58
C GLU A 108 -10.96 2.30 24.08
N ALA A 109 -12.02 1.98 23.33
CA ALA A 109 -12.07 2.18 21.86
C ALA A 109 -11.73 3.62 21.45
N ALA A 110 -12.22 4.63 22.22
CA ALA A 110 -11.93 6.05 21.94
C ALA A 110 -10.43 6.35 21.96
N GLU A 111 -9.70 5.78 22.91
CA GLU A 111 -8.23 5.92 22.99
C GLU A 111 -7.56 5.18 21.83
N GLY A 112 -8.05 3.99 21.47
CA GLY A 112 -7.56 3.25 20.32
C GLY A 112 -7.66 4.04 19.01
N PHE A 113 -8.78 4.72 18.79
CA PHE A 113 -8.97 5.62 17.65
C PHE A 113 -8.03 6.83 17.72
N ARG A 114 -7.85 7.43 18.89
CA ARG A 114 -6.92 8.56 19.06
C ARG A 114 -5.48 8.16 18.69
N LEU A 115 -5.01 7.02 19.19
CA LEU A 115 -3.66 6.51 18.89
C LEU A 115 -3.47 6.25 17.40
N PHE A 116 -4.49 5.68 16.75
CA PHE A 116 -4.44 5.40 15.31
C PHE A 116 -4.40 6.68 14.48
N ASP A 117 -5.25 7.66 14.82
CA ASP A 117 -5.31 8.96 14.13
C ASP A 117 -4.01 9.78 14.31
N ALA A 118 -3.39 9.68 15.49
CA ALA A 118 -2.10 10.30 15.77
C ALA A 118 -0.90 9.59 15.08
N GLY A 119 -1.12 8.44 14.45
CA GLY A 119 -0.04 7.63 13.86
C GLY A 119 0.84 6.94 14.89
N GLU A 120 0.39 6.85 16.15
CA GLU A 120 1.08 6.18 17.26
C GLU A 120 0.79 4.67 17.30
N ALA A 121 -0.24 4.23 16.58
CA ALA A 121 -0.61 2.82 16.45
C ALA A 121 -0.71 2.41 14.98
N SER A 122 -0.20 1.22 14.65
CA SER A 122 -0.33 0.63 13.32
C SER A 122 -1.60 -0.23 13.18
N LYS A 123 -1.96 -0.97 14.22
CA LYS A 123 -3.16 -1.79 14.30
C LYS A 123 -3.60 -1.91 15.76
N VAL A 124 -4.80 -1.47 16.05
CA VAL A 124 -5.44 -1.63 17.37
C VAL A 124 -6.45 -2.77 17.29
N VAL A 125 -6.36 -3.72 18.21
CA VAL A 125 -7.34 -4.79 18.40
C VAL A 125 -8.11 -4.51 19.68
N LEU A 126 -9.42 -4.38 19.55
CA LEU A 126 -10.34 -4.20 20.68
C LEU A 126 -10.87 -5.56 21.11
N ILE A 127 -10.82 -5.81 22.40
CA ILE A 127 -11.25 -7.08 23.02
C ILE A 127 -12.54 -6.79 23.80
N PRO A 128 -13.64 -7.51 23.53
CA PRO A 128 -14.91 -7.38 24.26
C PRO A 128 -14.79 -7.68 25.73
#